data_85448b3143e248d5afa77cc8b1d90551
#
_entry.id   85448b3143e248d5afa77cc8b1d90551
#
_cell.length_a   1.000
_cell.length_b   1.000
_cell.length_c   1.000
_cell.angle_alpha   90.00
_cell.angle_beta   90.00
_cell.angle_gamma   90.00
#
_symmetry.space_group_name_H-M   'P 1'
#
loop_
_entity.id
_entity.type
_entity.pdbx_description
1 polymer ?
#
loop_
_entity_poly.entity_id
_entity_poly.type
_entity_poly.pdbx_seq_one_letter_code
_entity_poly.pdbx_strand_id
1 'polypeptide(L)'
;MSKEKDTTTIDDLVVKLKTYITDEKEIESIVSAYEFANKKHAGQFRKSGEPYIIHPINVAIILTTIYADSATIKAGLLHDVLEDTDCTYEEMEELFAR
;
A
#
# COMPACT_ATOMS: atom_id res chain seq x y z
N MET A 1 -6.68 -20.51 21.73
CA MET A 1 -6.78 -20.30 20.33
C MET A 1 -5.47 -19.74 19.75
N SER A 2 -5.04 -20.31 18.68
CA SER A 2 -3.78 -19.84 18.09
C SER A 2 -3.97 -18.44 17.51
N LYS A 3 -2.93 -17.65 17.62
CA LYS A 3 -2.93 -16.34 16.99
C LYS A 3 -2.74 -16.53 15.51
N GLU A 4 -3.62 -15.97 14.76
CA GLU A 4 -3.51 -16.04 13.31
C GLU A 4 -2.62 -14.94 12.80
N LYS A 5 -1.86 -15.24 11.76
CA LYS A 5 -1.10 -14.22 11.09
C LYS A 5 -2.03 -13.31 10.32
N ASP A 6 -1.62 -12.04 10.23
CA ASP A 6 -2.34 -11.09 9.39
C ASP A 6 -2.18 -11.52 7.95
N THR A 7 -3.30 -11.83 7.29
CA THR A 7 -3.29 -12.26 5.90
C THR A 7 -3.91 -11.20 4.99
N THR A 8 -3.95 -9.96 5.44
CA THR A 8 -4.47 -8.85 4.65
C THR A 8 -3.73 -8.77 3.33
N THR A 9 -4.47 -8.62 2.23
CA THR A 9 -3.90 -8.55 0.89
C THR A 9 -4.37 -7.31 0.18
N ILE A 10 -3.75 -7.06 -0.99
CA ILE A 10 -4.19 -5.95 -1.84
C ILE A 10 -5.65 -6.12 -2.26
N ASP A 11 -6.13 -7.35 -2.40
CA ASP A 11 -7.53 -7.56 -2.76
C ASP A 11 -8.47 -7.01 -1.70
N ASP A 12 -8.11 -7.15 -0.43
CA ASP A 12 -8.91 -6.59 0.65
C ASP A 12 -9.01 -5.07 0.53
N LEU A 13 -7.90 -4.44 0.16
CA LEU A 13 -7.89 -2.99 -0.04
C LEU A 13 -8.75 -2.60 -1.24
N VAL A 14 -8.62 -3.33 -2.34
CA VAL A 14 -9.36 -3.01 -3.57
C VAL A 14 -10.87 -3.09 -3.32
N VAL A 15 -11.31 -4.10 -2.59
CA VAL A 15 -12.73 -4.23 -2.27
C VAL A 15 -13.24 -2.99 -1.54
N LYS A 16 -12.46 -2.49 -0.58
CA LYS A 16 -12.87 -1.30 0.16
C LYS A 16 -12.83 -0.04 -0.69
N LEU A 17 -11.82 0.07 -1.57
CA LEU A 17 -11.72 1.23 -2.46
C LEU A 17 -12.93 1.31 -3.39
N LYS A 18 -13.38 0.17 -3.90
CA LYS A 18 -14.48 0.15 -4.85
C LYS A 18 -15.80 0.58 -4.23
N THR A 19 -15.88 0.68 -2.92
CA THR A 19 -17.10 1.14 -2.27
C THR A 19 -17.30 2.64 -2.45
N TYR A 20 -16.26 3.41 -2.79
CA TYR A 20 -16.42 4.85 -2.96
C TYR A 20 -15.59 5.45 -4.11
N ILE A 21 -14.63 4.71 -4.66
CA ILE A 21 -13.88 5.16 -5.84
C ILE A 21 -14.42 4.40 -7.04
N THR A 22 -15.00 5.13 -7.97
CA THR A 22 -15.63 4.52 -9.15
C THR A 22 -14.72 4.56 -10.39
N ASP A 23 -13.68 5.39 -10.37
CA ASP A 23 -12.77 5.51 -11.51
C ASP A 23 -11.75 4.38 -11.46
N GLU A 24 -11.84 3.47 -12.42
CA GLU A 24 -10.94 2.32 -12.46
C GLU A 24 -9.49 2.73 -12.63
N LYS A 25 -9.24 3.85 -13.30
CA LYS A 25 -7.87 4.32 -13.47
C LYS A 25 -7.25 4.73 -12.14
N GLU A 26 -8.06 5.31 -11.25
CA GLU A 26 -7.55 5.65 -9.93
C GLU A 26 -7.23 4.38 -9.13
N ILE A 27 -8.08 3.37 -9.23
CA ILE A 27 -7.82 2.11 -8.54
C ILE A 27 -6.57 1.44 -9.11
N GLU A 28 -6.41 1.45 -10.43
CA GLU A 28 -5.21 0.89 -11.06
C GLU A 28 -3.95 1.63 -10.60
N SER A 29 -4.04 2.94 -10.46
CA SER A 29 -2.92 3.74 -9.98
C SER A 29 -2.53 3.35 -8.56
N ILE A 30 -3.54 3.10 -7.71
CA ILE A 30 -3.30 2.66 -6.34
C ILE A 30 -2.66 1.27 -6.33
N VAL A 31 -3.15 0.36 -7.17
CA VAL A 31 -2.57 -0.98 -7.26
C VAL A 31 -1.13 -0.91 -7.74
N SER A 32 -0.83 -0.01 -8.69
CA SER A 32 0.54 0.19 -9.15
C SER A 32 1.44 0.67 -8.03
N ALA A 33 0.95 1.58 -7.18
CA ALA A 33 1.71 2.03 -6.02
C ALA A 33 1.98 0.87 -5.06
N TYR A 34 0.97 0.02 -4.85
CA TYR A 34 1.15 -1.17 -4.04
C TYR A 34 2.23 -2.08 -4.62
N GLU A 35 2.17 -2.34 -5.92
CA GLU A 35 3.13 -3.24 -6.55
C GLU A 35 4.54 -2.70 -6.43
N PHE A 36 4.72 -1.40 -6.59
CA PHE A 36 6.02 -0.78 -6.42
C PHE A 36 6.51 -0.95 -4.98
N ALA A 37 5.65 -0.66 -4.00
CA ALA A 37 6.00 -0.80 -2.59
C ALA A 37 6.32 -2.26 -2.25
N ASN A 38 5.53 -3.19 -2.78
CA ASN A 38 5.75 -4.60 -2.53
C ASN A 38 7.11 -5.05 -3.06
N LYS A 39 7.47 -4.57 -4.24
CA LYS A 39 8.76 -4.90 -4.83
C LYS A 39 9.91 -4.34 -3.97
N LYS A 40 9.76 -3.10 -3.50
CA LYS A 40 10.81 -2.47 -2.71
C LYS A 40 10.94 -3.08 -1.32
N HIS A 41 9.85 -3.55 -0.74
CA HIS A 41 9.87 -4.19 0.58
C HIS A 41 10.10 -5.70 0.50
N ALA A 42 10.35 -6.24 -0.70
CA ALA A 42 10.54 -7.69 -0.85
C ALA A 42 11.67 -8.16 0.04
N GLY A 43 11.42 -9.23 0.77
CA GLY A 43 12.41 -9.78 1.68
C GLY A 43 12.43 -9.13 3.05
N GLN A 44 11.64 -8.09 3.27
CA GLN A 44 11.55 -7.46 4.58
C GLN A 44 10.38 -8.03 5.36
N PHE A 45 10.61 -8.25 6.65
CA PHE A 45 9.60 -8.82 7.52
C PHE A 45 9.52 -8.01 8.80
N ARG A 46 8.32 -8.00 9.40
CA ARG A 46 8.13 -7.37 10.70
C ARG A 46 8.61 -8.32 11.79
N LYS A 47 8.75 -7.80 12.99
CA LYS A 47 9.18 -8.63 14.14
C LYS A 47 8.27 -9.83 14.35
N SER A 48 6.99 -9.68 13.99
CA SER A 48 6.01 -10.75 14.12
C SER A 48 6.15 -11.83 13.05
N GLY A 49 7.03 -11.63 12.05
CA GLY A 49 7.27 -12.60 11.00
C GLY A 49 6.48 -12.39 9.74
N GLU A 50 5.59 -11.40 9.71
CA GLU A 50 4.77 -11.11 8.55
C GLU A 50 5.55 -10.29 7.52
N PRO A 51 5.29 -10.48 6.22
CA PRO A 51 5.90 -9.61 5.21
C PRO A 51 5.61 -8.15 5.52
N TYR A 52 6.61 -7.31 5.33
CA TYR A 52 6.47 -5.90 5.69
C TYR A 52 5.36 -5.20 4.93
N ILE A 53 5.09 -5.63 3.69
CA ILE A 53 4.08 -4.98 2.84
C ILE A 53 2.68 -4.99 3.48
N ILE A 54 2.40 -5.92 4.37
CA ILE A 54 1.10 -5.97 5.04
C ILE A 54 0.83 -4.70 5.83
N HIS A 55 1.86 -4.10 6.40
CA HIS A 55 1.71 -2.88 7.17
C HIS A 55 1.18 -1.71 6.33
N PRO A 56 1.80 -1.33 5.21
CA PRO A 56 1.23 -0.26 4.38
C PRO A 56 -0.15 -0.59 3.82
N ILE A 57 -0.44 -1.87 3.54
CA ILE A 57 -1.79 -2.23 3.10
C ILE A 57 -2.80 -1.92 4.21
N ASN A 58 -2.49 -2.27 5.45
CA ASN A 58 -3.39 -1.99 6.56
C ASN A 58 -3.57 -0.50 6.80
N VAL A 59 -2.50 0.29 6.64
CA VAL A 59 -2.61 1.75 6.73
C VAL A 59 -3.59 2.27 5.68
N ALA A 60 -3.47 1.77 4.43
CA ALA A 60 -4.35 2.19 3.36
C ALA A 60 -5.80 1.80 3.65
N ILE A 61 -6.02 0.61 4.21
CA ILE A 61 -7.37 0.17 4.57
C ILE A 61 -7.97 1.09 5.62
N ILE A 62 -7.18 1.49 6.61
CA ILE A 62 -7.66 2.42 7.62
C ILE A 62 -8.07 3.74 6.96
N LEU A 63 -7.30 4.21 5.98
CA LEU A 63 -7.62 5.44 5.28
C LEU A 63 -8.93 5.34 4.49
N THR A 64 -9.32 4.15 4.04
CA THR A 64 -10.60 4.00 3.34
C THR A 64 -11.79 4.26 4.26
N THR A 65 -11.61 4.12 5.58
CA THR A 65 -12.72 4.36 6.52
C THR A 65 -13.12 5.84 6.55
N ILE A 66 -12.23 6.72 6.12
CA ILE A 66 -12.54 8.16 6.01
C ILE A 66 -12.66 8.60 4.56
N TYR A 67 -12.82 7.65 3.65
CA TYR A 67 -12.99 7.92 2.22
C TYR A 67 -11.85 8.75 1.63
N ALA A 68 -10.61 8.42 2.02
CA ALA A 68 -9.44 9.13 1.53
C ALA A 68 -9.33 9.01 0.01
N ASP A 69 -8.88 10.09 -0.64
CA ASP A 69 -8.74 10.07 -2.09
C ASP A 69 -7.54 9.21 -2.51
N SER A 70 -7.43 8.98 -3.82
CA SER A 70 -6.40 8.08 -4.33
C SER A 70 -4.99 8.57 -4.00
N ALA A 71 -4.76 9.88 -4.01
CA ALA A 71 -3.45 10.42 -3.68
C ALA A 71 -3.07 10.08 -2.23
N THR A 72 -4.01 10.23 -1.31
CA THR A 72 -3.77 9.92 0.09
C THR A 72 -3.55 8.43 0.31
N ILE A 73 -4.33 7.59 -0.38
CA ILE A 73 -4.15 6.13 -0.30
C ILE A 73 -2.77 5.73 -0.81
N LYS A 74 -2.36 6.30 -1.95
CA LYS A 74 -1.03 5.99 -2.50
C LYS A 74 0.07 6.45 -1.55
N ALA A 75 -0.09 7.61 -0.93
CA ALA A 75 0.87 8.10 0.04
C ALA A 75 1.01 7.12 1.20
N GLY A 76 -0.12 6.57 1.68
CA GLY A 76 -0.08 5.58 2.74
C GLY A 76 0.66 4.31 2.36
N LEU A 77 0.48 3.87 1.10
CA LEU A 77 1.17 2.68 0.61
C LEU A 77 2.67 2.91 0.45
N LEU A 78 3.08 4.14 0.16
CA LEU A 78 4.47 4.44 -0.20
C LEU A 78 5.28 5.09 0.92
N HIS A 79 4.64 5.44 2.05
CA HIS A 79 5.29 6.30 3.03
C HIS A 79 6.56 5.69 3.62
N ASP A 80 6.64 4.38 3.76
CA ASP A 80 7.83 3.73 4.32
C ASP A 80 8.86 3.35 3.27
N VAL A 81 8.53 3.49 1.98
CA VAL A 81 9.42 3.02 0.93
C VAL A 81 10.69 3.84 0.91
N LEU A 82 10.59 5.15 1.07
CA LEU A 82 11.77 6.02 1.05
C LEU A 82 12.67 5.82 2.26
N GLU A 83 12.09 5.51 3.42
CA GLU A 83 12.87 5.40 4.65
C GLU A 83 13.44 4.00 4.85
N ASP A 84 12.70 3.00 4.45
CA ASP A 84 13.02 1.62 4.80
C ASP A 84 13.52 0.78 3.65
N THR A 85 13.66 1.36 2.46
CA THR A 85 14.22 0.65 1.30
C THR A 85 15.25 1.54 0.62
N ASP A 86 15.87 1.00 -0.44
CA ASP A 86 16.85 1.75 -1.20
C ASP A 86 16.24 2.61 -2.30
N CYS A 87 14.92 2.79 -2.27
CA CYS A 87 14.25 3.65 -3.23
C CYS A 87 14.65 5.09 -3.02
N THR A 88 14.97 5.81 -4.10
CA THR A 88 15.29 7.22 -4.01
C THR A 88 14.03 8.06 -4.24
N TYR A 89 14.06 9.30 -3.74
CA TYR A 89 12.95 10.21 -3.96
C TYR A 89 12.73 10.42 -5.45
N GLU A 90 13.82 10.56 -6.21
CA GLU A 90 13.71 10.76 -7.66
C GLU A 90 13.04 9.57 -8.34
N GLU A 91 13.36 8.37 -7.90
CA GLU A 91 12.75 7.16 -8.47
C GLU A 91 11.25 7.16 -8.25
N MET A 92 10.83 7.48 -7.05
CA MET A 92 9.42 7.52 -6.71
C MET A 92 8.71 8.64 -7.47
N GLU A 93 9.33 9.81 -7.55
CA GLU A 93 8.75 10.95 -8.24
C GLU A 93 8.53 10.64 -9.71
N GLU A 94 9.51 9.99 -10.34
CA GLU A 94 9.41 9.64 -11.74
C GLU A 94 8.21 8.77 -12.03
N LEU A 95 7.88 7.87 -11.10
CA LEU A 95 6.80 6.91 -11.31
C LEU A 95 5.43 7.46 -10.95
N PHE A 96 5.34 8.32 -9.93
CA PHE A 96 4.04 8.65 -9.35
C PHE A 96 3.70 10.12 -9.25
N ALA A 97 4.65 11.02 -9.41
CA ALA A 97 4.39 12.45 -9.19
C ALA A 97 4.22 13.21 -10.50
N ARG A 98 3.52 12.63 -11.41
CA ARG A 98 3.28 13.29 -12.68
C ARG A 98 2.03 14.10 -12.68
#